data_04f437a725dbac217dfe28aa0f89f260
#
_entry.id   04f437a725dbac217dfe28aa0f89f260
#
_cell.length_a   1.000
_cell.length_b   1.000
_cell.length_c   1.000
_cell.angle_alpha   90.00
_cell.angle_beta   90.00
_cell.angle_gamma   90.00
#
_symmetry.space_group_name_H-M   'P 1'
#
loop_
_entity.id
_entity.type
_entity.pdbx_description
1 polymer ?
#
loop_
_entity_poly.entity_id
_entity_poly.type
_entity_poly.pdbx_seq_one_letter_code
_entity_poly.pdbx_strand_id
1 'polypeptide(L)' 'YVVEQYSSDACIEGSSWGYDRRGNLWVDRGCRARFGAR' A
#
# COMPACT_ATOMS: atom_id res chain seq x y z
N TYR A 1 6.77 -0.89 2.48
CA TYR A 1 7.01 -0.74 1.03
C TYR A 1 6.34 -1.86 0.25
N VAL A 2 6.05 -1.59 -1.01
CA VAL A 2 5.43 -2.56 -1.91
C VAL A 2 6.48 -3.56 -2.39
N VAL A 3 6.23 -4.84 -2.12
CA VAL A 3 7.10 -5.92 -2.62
C VAL A 3 6.60 -6.37 -3.99
N GLU A 4 5.29 -6.58 -4.10
CA GLU A 4 4.69 -7.06 -5.34
C GLU A 4 3.28 -6.50 -5.44
N GLN A 5 2.96 -5.87 -6.58
CA GLN A 5 1.65 -5.32 -6.84
C GLN A 5 0.81 -6.34 -7.60
N TYR A 6 -0.38 -6.65 -7.08
CA TYR A 6 -1.29 -7.60 -7.73
C TYR A 6 -2.37 -6.91 -8.55
N SER A 7 -2.71 -5.67 -8.20
CA SER A 7 -3.77 -4.91 -8.87
C SER A 7 -3.26 -4.27 -10.16
N SER A 8 -4.17 -3.96 -11.07
CA SER A 8 -3.85 -3.15 -12.23
C SER A 8 -3.73 -1.66 -11.86
N ASP A 9 -4.32 -1.25 -10.73
CA ASP A 9 -4.20 0.11 -10.24
C ASP A 9 -2.89 0.26 -9.47
N ALA A 10 -2.19 1.37 -9.70
CA ALA A 10 -0.89 1.61 -9.10
C ALA A 10 -1.00 1.78 -7.58
N CYS A 11 -0.05 1.18 -6.85
CA CYS A 11 0.06 1.35 -5.41
C CYS A 11 1.11 2.41 -5.11
N ILE A 12 0.65 3.63 -4.85
CA ILE A 12 1.53 4.79 -4.64
C ILE A 12 1.41 5.23 -3.18
N GLU A 13 2.53 5.26 -2.48
CA GLU A 13 2.56 5.64 -1.07
C GLU A 13 2.03 7.05 -0.88
N GLY A 14 1.15 7.21 0.11
CA GLY A 14 0.50 8.48 0.39
C GLY A 14 -0.75 8.72 -0.43
N SER A 15 -0.97 7.93 -1.48
CA SER A 15 -2.14 8.06 -2.36
C SER A 15 -3.02 6.83 -2.29
N SER A 16 -2.46 5.65 -2.63
CA SER A 16 -3.22 4.40 -2.65
C SER A 16 -2.91 3.50 -1.46
N TRP A 17 -1.86 3.80 -0.71
CA TRP A 17 -1.52 3.06 0.51
C TRP A 17 -0.65 3.94 1.39
N GLY A 18 -0.49 3.53 2.62
CA GLY A 18 0.37 4.24 3.55
C GLY A 18 0.20 3.74 4.97
N TYR A 19 0.71 4.51 5.92
CA TYR A 19 0.59 4.21 7.33
C TYR A 19 -0.16 5.33 8.03
N ASP A 20 -1.04 4.97 8.97
CA ASP A 20 -1.74 5.95 9.77
C ASP A 20 -0.88 6.38 10.96
N ARG A 21 -1.44 7.22 11.84
CA ARG A 21 -0.70 7.74 13.01
C ARG A 21 -0.32 6.65 13.99
N ARG A 22 -1.02 5.51 13.97
CA ARG A 22 -0.76 4.39 14.86
C ARG A 22 0.19 3.39 14.25
N GLY A 23 0.65 3.63 13.03
CA GLY A 23 1.53 2.73 12.31
C GLY A 23 0.82 1.59 11.61
N ASN A 24 -0.51 1.67 11.46
CA ASN A 24 -1.27 0.66 10.74
C ASN A 24 -1.21 0.93 9.24
N LEU A 25 -1.07 -0.12 8.46
CA LEU A 25 -1.08 -0.03 7.01
C LEU A 25 -2.53 0.15 6.52
N TRP A 26 -2.72 1.09 5.60
CA TRP A 26 -4.00 1.26 4.92
C TRP A 26 -3.80 1.19 3.42
N VAL A 27 -4.84 0.74 2.70
CA VAL A 27 -4.85 0.71 1.24
C VAL A 27 -6.17 1.29 0.74
N ASP A 28 -6.13 1.86 -0.47
CA ASP A 28 -7.30 2.52 -1.06
C ASP A 28 -7.14 2.49 -2.58
N ARG A 29 -8.15 2.98 -3.28
CA ARG A 29 -8.15 3.17 -4.74
C ARG A 29 -7.80 1.89 -5.50
N GLY A 30 -8.24 0.76 -5.00
CA GLY A 30 -8.04 -0.52 -5.67
C GLY A 30 -6.64 -1.10 -5.55
N CYS A 31 -5.80 -0.55 -4.68
CA CYS A 31 -4.46 -1.09 -4.48
C CYS A 31 -4.53 -2.48 -3.83
N ARG A 32 -3.91 -3.45 -4.46
CA ARG A 32 -3.76 -4.80 -3.94
C ARG A 32 -2.31 -5.21 -4.15
N ALA A 33 -1.63 -5.52 -3.05
CA ALA A 33 -0.19 -5.77 -3.12
C ALA A 33 0.27 -6.55 -1.90
N ARG A 34 1.46 -7.12 -2.04
CA ARG A 34 2.17 -7.65 -0.90
C ARG A 34 3.13 -6.57 -0.40
N PHE A 35 3.08 -6.29 0.89
CA PHE A 35 3.91 -5.27 1.52
C PHE A 35 4.97 -5.90 2.38
N GLY A 36 6.15 -5.28 2.38
CA GLY A 36 7.23 -5.68 3.26
C GLY A 36 7.52 -4.61 4.28
N ALA A 37 8.20 -5.00 5.36
CA ALA A 37 8.66 -4.08 6.39
C ALA A 37 10.18 -4.13 6.46
N ARG A 38 10.78 -3.01 6.87
CA ARG A 38 12.22 -2.95 7.09
C ARG A 38 12.61 -3.53 8.44
#